data_30b123fc3347d117ecee697ded2f551a
#
_entry.id   30b123fc3347d117ecee697ded2f551a
#
_cell.length_a   1.000
_cell.length_b   1.000
_cell.length_c   1.000
_cell.angle_alpha   90.00
_cell.angle_beta   90.00
_cell.angle_gamma   90.00
#
_symmetry.space_group_name_H-M   'P 1'
#
loop_
_entity.id
_entity.type
_entity.pdbx_description
1 polymer ?
#
loop_
_entity_poly.entity_id
_entity_poly.type
_entity_poly.pdbx_seq_one_letter_code
_entity_poly.pdbx_strand_id
1 'polypeptide(L)'
;GKLEENVPIFIDDDGVVTEIGGLLPYDVIRLEHEIVLPGFVNAHSHAFHRHLRGKSGIGGKAADTFWKWRDNMYALVDGITTEKLYEYCYTTFREMLEAGITTVGEFHYVHHGTGKFDLDSAVLKAAEDAGIRITLIQTFYEHASFDKPLLHPVQERFVSSYQEFIDNLNKLLSCASETVTIAVAARAVTFDNIRKLYEFATARKLAFHIHLEEQPKEIEDCMRFLGEKKGPSDVLLENLEIGALFSAIHATYTPLANMKKFTQLGANVVVCPCTEGYLGDGIPHVIDNQNISFGTDCNNRISFLEEMRWACYSQQMRHNSRSVGGLSANRLLHNATMGGARSLAIDNITGSIEIGKQLDFVSFNLDSPVFAGLNSDTLIDGIVFSCGNREISRVVVAGVTRFFN
;
A
#
# COMPACT_ATOMS: atom_id res chain seq x y z
N GLY A 1 -9.65 -1.48 -19.89
CA GLY A 1 -8.97 -1.31 -21.17
C GLY A 1 -9.16 -2.54 -22.03
N LYS A 2 -8.83 -2.44 -23.30
CA LYS A 2 -8.74 -3.61 -24.18
C LYS A 2 -7.29 -4.06 -24.21
N LEU A 3 -7.08 -5.39 -24.31
CA LEU A 3 -5.78 -5.93 -24.64
C LEU A 3 -5.47 -5.60 -26.11
N GLU A 4 -4.27 -5.15 -26.37
CA GLU A 4 -3.76 -4.87 -27.70
C GLU A 4 -2.55 -5.78 -27.96
N GLU A 5 -2.37 -6.24 -29.21
CA GLU A 5 -1.33 -7.18 -29.54
C GLU A 5 -0.20 -6.49 -30.31
N ASN A 6 1.03 -6.86 -30.01
CA ASN A 6 2.25 -6.41 -30.73
C ASN A 6 2.41 -4.88 -30.80
N VAL A 7 2.06 -4.19 -29.72
CA VAL A 7 2.15 -2.74 -29.63
C VAL A 7 3.54 -2.34 -29.16
N PRO A 8 4.31 -1.57 -29.96
CA PRO A 8 5.58 -1.02 -29.50
C PRO A 8 5.38 0.08 -28.46
N ILE A 9 6.23 0.09 -27.45
CA ILE A 9 6.30 1.13 -26.42
C ILE A 9 7.71 1.71 -26.46
N PHE A 10 7.80 3.03 -26.64
CA PHE A 10 9.06 3.76 -26.67
C PHE A 10 9.24 4.51 -25.37
N ILE A 11 10.46 4.46 -24.84
CA ILE A 11 10.86 5.17 -23.64
C ILE A 11 12.10 6.02 -23.91
N ASP A 12 12.26 7.08 -23.15
CA ASP A 12 13.52 7.84 -23.09
C ASP A 12 14.52 7.23 -22.09
N ASP A 13 15.65 7.90 -21.90
CA ASP A 13 16.74 7.47 -21.01
C ASP A 13 16.31 7.44 -19.52
N ASP A 14 15.28 8.19 -19.15
CA ASP A 14 14.70 8.26 -17.81
C ASP A 14 13.56 7.23 -17.61
N GLY A 15 13.30 6.39 -18.64
CA GLY A 15 12.25 5.37 -18.61
C GLY A 15 10.84 5.91 -18.77
N VAL A 16 10.67 7.15 -19.24
CA VAL A 16 9.36 7.76 -19.50
C VAL A 16 8.85 7.30 -20.85
N VAL A 17 7.59 6.88 -20.91
CA VAL A 17 6.92 6.48 -22.16
C VAL A 17 6.72 7.72 -23.04
N THR A 18 7.36 7.71 -24.21
CA THR A 18 7.32 8.82 -25.17
C THR A 18 6.35 8.58 -26.34
N GLU A 19 6.14 7.29 -26.70
CA GLU A 19 5.24 6.90 -27.77
C GLU A 19 4.67 5.50 -27.53
N ILE A 20 3.43 5.25 -27.93
CA ILE A 20 2.77 3.93 -27.96
C ILE A 20 2.24 3.69 -29.36
N GLY A 21 2.65 2.58 -29.99
CA GLY A 21 2.39 2.31 -31.40
C GLY A 21 3.54 2.83 -32.31
N GLY A 22 3.31 2.88 -33.61
CA GLY A 22 4.31 3.35 -34.56
C GLY A 22 5.20 2.27 -35.19
N LEU A 23 6.26 2.70 -35.89
CA LEU A 23 7.17 1.81 -36.61
C LEU A 23 8.29 1.33 -35.68
N LEU A 24 8.54 0.01 -35.68
CA LEU A 24 9.60 -0.59 -34.87
C LEU A 24 11.01 -0.13 -35.37
N PRO A 25 11.85 0.39 -34.47
CA PRO A 25 13.29 0.59 -34.75
C PRO A 25 14.03 -0.75 -34.84
N TYR A 26 15.32 -0.70 -35.17
CA TYR A 26 16.15 -1.91 -35.30
C TYR A 26 16.47 -2.56 -33.94
N ASP A 27 16.62 -1.76 -32.89
CA ASP A 27 16.93 -2.23 -31.52
C ASP A 27 15.67 -2.22 -30.66
N VAL A 28 15.06 -3.40 -30.46
CA VAL A 28 13.88 -3.60 -29.65
C VAL A 28 14.03 -4.81 -28.74
N ILE A 29 13.52 -4.70 -27.53
CA ILE A 29 13.31 -5.86 -26.66
C ILE A 29 11.93 -6.44 -26.99
N ARG A 30 11.90 -7.66 -27.50
CA ARG A 30 10.64 -8.38 -27.76
C ARG A 30 10.24 -9.18 -26.54
N LEU A 31 8.98 -9.02 -26.15
CA LEU A 31 8.35 -9.81 -25.10
C LEU A 31 7.48 -10.88 -25.76
N GLU A 32 8.14 -11.98 -26.15
CA GLU A 32 7.48 -13.08 -26.86
C GLU A 32 6.72 -13.95 -25.87
N HIS A 33 5.48 -14.31 -26.20
CA HIS A 33 4.60 -15.11 -25.35
C HIS A 33 4.36 -14.53 -23.95
N GLU A 34 4.39 -13.21 -23.82
CA GLU A 34 4.12 -12.50 -22.56
C GLU A 34 2.91 -11.56 -22.70
N ILE A 35 2.10 -11.49 -21.66
CA ILE A 35 1.12 -10.41 -21.49
C ILE A 35 1.68 -9.39 -20.51
N VAL A 36 1.63 -8.13 -20.91
CA VAL A 36 2.11 -6.99 -20.11
C VAL A 36 0.92 -6.25 -19.50
N LEU A 37 1.00 -6.01 -18.20
CA LEU A 37 0.06 -5.20 -17.43
C LEU A 37 0.82 -4.10 -16.70
N PRO A 38 0.19 -2.96 -16.35
CA PRO A 38 0.82 -1.99 -15.45
C PRO A 38 1.29 -2.68 -14.18
N GLY A 39 2.44 -2.29 -13.67
CA GLY A 39 2.99 -2.82 -12.43
C GLY A 39 2.05 -2.59 -11.24
N PHE A 40 2.01 -3.52 -10.31
CA PHE A 40 1.16 -3.38 -9.13
C PHE A 40 1.72 -2.30 -8.21
N VAL A 41 0.80 -1.48 -7.66
CA VAL A 41 1.10 -0.40 -6.74
C VAL A 41 0.57 -0.75 -5.36
N ASN A 42 1.47 -1.17 -4.49
CA ASN A 42 1.20 -1.49 -3.10
C ASN A 42 1.02 -0.21 -2.28
N ALA A 43 -0.21 0.16 -1.95
CA ALA A 43 -0.52 1.44 -1.32
C ALA A 43 -0.23 1.49 0.18
N HIS A 44 0.04 0.35 0.83
CA HIS A 44 0.32 0.26 2.26
C HIS A 44 1.15 -0.96 2.62
N SER A 45 2.24 -0.74 3.33
CA SER A 45 3.18 -1.77 3.79
C SER A 45 3.89 -1.33 5.07
N HIS A 46 4.21 -2.31 5.90
CA HIS A 46 5.21 -2.25 6.96
C HIS A 46 6.26 -3.31 6.66
N ALA A 47 7.30 -2.97 5.89
CA ALA A 47 8.24 -3.94 5.34
C ALA A 47 8.88 -4.84 6.40
N PHE A 48 9.25 -4.30 7.55
CA PHE A 48 9.88 -5.07 8.64
C PHE A 48 8.93 -6.10 9.28
N HIS A 49 7.59 -5.94 9.18
CA HIS A 49 6.62 -6.91 9.69
C HIS A 49 6.71 -8.29 9.02
N ARG A 50 7.25 -8.36 7.79
CA ARG A 50 7.54 -9.65 7.14
C ARG A 50 8.32 -10.62 8.05
N HIS A 51 9.17 -10.10 8.91
CA HIS A 51 9.99 -10.88 9.83
C HIS A 51 9.24 -11.41 11.07
N LEU A 52 7.93 -11.12 11.15
CA LEU A 52 6.99 -11.73 12.10
C LEU A 52 6.34 -13.01 11.56
N ARG A 53 6.59 -13.40 10.30
CA ARG A 53 6.07 -14.64 9.72
C ARG A 53 6.36 -15.84 10.61
N GLY A 54 5.32 -16.64 10.92
CA GLY A 54 5.39 -17.79 11.78
C GLY A 54 5.54 -17.50 13.29
N LYS A 55 5.63 -16.22 13.70
CA LYS A 55 5.78 -15.81 15.10
C LYS A 55 4.45 -15.31 15.71
N SER A 56 3.49 -14.91 14.90
CA SER A 56 2.16 -14.48 15.32
C SER A 56 1.20 -15.66 15.29
N GLY A 57 1.23 -16.54 16.29
CA GLY A 57 0.55 -17.83 16.30
C GLY A 57 -0.95 -17.77 15.97
N ILE A 58 -1.34 -18.23 14.78
CA ILE A 58 -2.71 -18.62 14.47
C ILE A 58 -3.03 -19.87 15.30
N GLY A 59 -4.16 -19.86 16.04
CA GLY A 59 -4.63 -21.03 16.80
C GLY A 59 -4.41 -21.00 18.31
N GLY A 60 -4.02 -19.85 18.88
CA GLY A 60 -4.06 -19.61 20.33
C GLY A 60 -5.49 -19.41 20.84
N LYS A 61 -5.66 -19.30 22.17
CA LYS A 61 -6.97 -18.93 22.76
C LYS A 61 -7.40 -17.56 22.23
N ALA A 62 -8.67 -17.41 21.90
CA ALA A 62 -9.24 -16.24 21.20
C ALA A 62 -8.94 -14.87 21.84
N ALA A 63 -8.53 -14.80 23.10
CA ALA A 63 -8.17 -13.56 23.80
C ALA A 63 -6.72 -13.07 23.54
N ASP A 64 -5.87 -13.88 22.87
CA ASP A 64 -4.42 -13.64 22.91
C ASP A 64 -3.84 -13.12 21.58
N THR A 65 -4.59 -13.07 20.48
CA THR A 65 -4.00 -12.98 19.14
C THR A 65 -3.41 -11.60 18.79
N PHE A 66 -4.17 -10.52 18.89
CA PHE A 66 -3.69 -9.17 18.57
C PHE A 66 -2.58 -8.70 19.54
N TRP A 67 -2.76 -8.89 20.85
CA TRP A 67 -1.77 -8.47 21.85
C TRP A 67 -0.46 -9.22 21.72
N LYS A 68 -0.49 -10.53 21.47
CA LYS A 68 0.68 -11.36 21.24
C LYS A 68 1.42 -10.97 19.97
N TRP A 69 0.69 -10.64 18.89
CA TRP A 69 1.27 -10.12 17.66
C TRP A 69 2.01 -8.79 17.93
N ARG A 70 1.37 -7.87 18.66
CA ARG A 70 1.97 -6.58 19.04
C ARG A 70 3.21 -6.74 19.91
N ASP A 71 3.20 -7.66 20.88
CA ASP A 71 4.35 -7.93 21.74
C ASP A 71 5.52 -8.50 20.92
N ASN A 72 5.26 -9.38 19.96
CA ASN A 72 6.27 -9.87 19.03
C ASN A 72 6.82 -8.75 18.12
N MET A 73 5.96 -7.83 17.68
CA MET A 73 6.38 -6.67 16.91
C MET A 73 7.28 -5.75 17.75
N TYR A 74 6.92 -5.46 18.98
CA TYR A 74 7.76 -4.67 19.89
C TYR A 74 9.12 -5.35 20.15
N ALA A 75 9.15 -6.67 20.37
CA ALA A 75 10.38 -7.42 20.52
C ALA A 75 11.26 -7.37 19.26
N LEU A 76 10.64 -7.37 18.06
CA LEU A 76 11.37 -7.19 16.81
C LEU A 76 11.98 -5.79 16.72
N VAL A 77 11.20 -4.75 17.04
CA VAL A 77 11.63 -3.35 16.98
C VAL A 77 12.72 -3.04 18.00
N ASP A 78 12.66 -3.61 19.21
CA ASP A 78 13.66 -3.36 20.27
C ASP A 78 15.09 -3.68 19.81
N GLY A 79 15.26 -4.71 18.99
CA GLY A 79 16.56 -5.15 18.45
C GLY A 79 16.92 -4.55 17.08
N ILE A 80 16.14 -3.62 16.51
CA ILE A 80 16.42 -3.06 15.17
C ILE A 80 17.59 -2.07 15.22
N THR A 81 18.61 -2.32 14.38
CA THR A 81 19.65 -1.37 14.00
C THR A 81 19.41 -0.87 12.59
N THR A 82 20.17 0.14 12.14
CA THR A 82 20.13 0.65 10.77
C THR A 82 20.36 -0.46 9.75
N GLU A 83 21.37 -1.31 10.00
CA GLU A 83 21.73 -2.44 9.14
C GLU A 83 20.61 -3.49 9.08
N LYS A 84 20.03 -3.83 10.25
CA LYS A 84 18.92 -4.80 10.31
C LYS A 84 17.66 -4.28 9.61
N LEU A 85 17.31 -3.02 9.82
CA LEU A 85 16.15 -2.44 9.13
C LEU A 85 16.36 -2.44 7.62
N TYR A 86 17.56 -2.05 7.16
CA TYR A 86 17.93 -2.14 5.77
C TYR A 86 17.75 -3.56 5.22
N GLU A 87 18.31 -4.58 5.87
CA GLU A 87 18.20 -5.99 5.46
C GLU A 87 16.73 -6.45 5.40
N TYR A 88 15.93 -6.06 6.39
CA TYR A 88 14.52 -6.41 6.48
C TYR A 88 13.72 -5.78 5.33
N CYS A 89 13.90 -4.49 5.10
CA CYS A 89 13.24 -3.78 4.02
C CYS A 89 13.71 -4.28 2.65
N TYR A 90 15.02 -4.43 2.44
CA TYR A 90 15.57 -4.95 1.18
C TYR A 90 14.98 -6.31 0.81
N THR A 91 14.98 -7.26 1.77
CA THR A 91 14.40 -8.61 1.54
C THR A 91 12.93 -8.53 1.17
N THR A 92 12.16 -7.66 1.85
CA THR A 92 10.74 -7.48 1.60
C THR A 92 10.50 -6.85 0.24
N PHE A 93 11.24 -5.82 -0.12
CA PHE A 93 11.12 -5.13 -1.40
C PHE A 93 11.52 -6.01 -2.59
N ARG A 94 12.53 -6.87 -2.41
CA ARG A 94 12.86 -7.89 -3.42
C ARG A 94 11.72 -8.88 -3.62
N GLU A 95 11.11 -9.41 -2.55
CA GLU A 95 9.95 -10.30 -2.64
C GLU A 95 8.74 -9.58 -3.27
N MET A 96 8.56 -8.27 -3.03
CA MET A 96 7.52 -7.48 -3.70
C MET A 96 7.74 -7.41 -5.21
N LEU A 97 8.97 -7.16 -5.66
CA LEU A 97 9.29 -7.19 -7.09
C LEU A 97 8.99 -8.56 -7.71
N GLU A 98 9.37 -9.66 -7.06
CA GLU A 98 9.05 -11.03 -7.51
C GLU A 98 7.54 -11.30 -7.58
N ALA A 99 6.74 -10.52 -6.84
CA ALA A 99 5.28 -10.57 -6.86
C ALA A 99 4.61 -9.56 -7.83
N GLY A 100 5.38 -8.89 -8.70
CA GLY A 100 4.86 -7.95 -9.69
C GLY A 100 4.61 -6.54 -9.13
N ILE A 101 4.98 -6.27 -7.89
CA ILE A 101 4.81 -4.96 -7.25
C ILE A 101 5.99 -4.07 -7.67
N THR A 102 5.70 -3.03 -8.43
CA THR A 102 6.71 -2.07 -8.92
C THR A 102 6.86 -0.87 -8.01
N THR A 103 5.84 -0.59 -7.21
CA THR A 103 5.77 0.58 -6.32
C THR A 103 5.24 0.18 -4.95
N VAL A 104 5.85 0.70 -3.88
CA VAL A 104 5.40 0.50 -2.51
C VAL A 104 5.19 1.82 -1.78
N GLY A 105 4.03 1.97 -1.14
CA GLY A 105 3.75 2.95 -0.09
C GLY A 105 4.16 2.35 1.26
N GLU A 106 5.33 2.69 1.74
CA GLU A 106 5.87 2.16 2.99
C GLU A 106 5.50 3.06 4.17
N PHE A 107 4.58 2.60 5.01
CA PHE A 107 4.11 3.31 6.20
C PHE A 107 5.15 3.17 7.32
N HIS A 108 6.07 4.13 7.35
CA HIS A 108 7.26 4.07 8.18
C HIS A 108 7.09 4.87 9.47
N TYR A 109 7.20 4.20 10.61
CA TYR A 109 7.08 4.78 11.94
C TYR A 109 8.20 4.42 12.91
N VAL A 110 9.15 3.56 12.52
CA VAL A 110 10.32 3.18 13.34
C VAL A 110 11.47 4.11 12.98
N HIS A 111 11.47 5.33 13.52
CA HIS A 111 12.38 6.39 13.09
C HIS A 111 13.75 6.36 13.74
N HIS A 112 13.82 5.92 15.01
CA HIS A 112 14.98 6.15 15.84
C HIS A 112 15.72 4.83 16.13
N GLY A 113 16.97 4.75 15.67
CA GLY A 113 17.92 3.69 15.99
C GLY A 113 18.83 4.09 17.13
N THR A 114 20.11 4.36 16.82
CA THR A 114 21.07 4.95 17.75
C THR A 114 20.99 6.48 17.78
N GLY A 115 20.49 7.08 16.70
CA GLY A 115 20.24 8.50 16.54
C GLY A 115 18.77 8.79 16.17
N LYS A 116 18.41 10.08 16.20
CA LYS A 116 17.08 10.51 15.77
C LYS A 116 16.95 10.42 14.25
N PHE A 117 15.91 9.77 13.78
CA PHE A 117 15.55 9.61 12.36
C PHE A 117 16.63 8.93 11.48
N ASP A 118 17.58 8.21 12.08
CA ASP A 118 18.64 7.51 11.36
C ASP A 118 18.13 6.28 10.59
N LEU A 119 17.00 5.73 11.01
CA LEU A 119 16.38 4.57 10.37
C LEU A 119 15.63 4.91 9.07
N ASP A 120 15.21 6.16 8.88
CA ASP A 120 14.50 6.58 7.66
C ASP A 120 15.36 6.38 6.40
N SER A 121 16.67 6.70 6.50
CA SER A 121 17.62 6.53 5.39
C SER A 121 17.86 5.06 5.03
N ALA A 122 17.76 4.15 6.01
CA ALA A 122 17.91 2.72 5.76
C ALA A 122 16.80 2.15 4.87
N VAL A 123 15.57 2.62 5.07
CA VAL A 123 14.41 2.24 4.26
C VAL A 123 14.55 2.74 2.83
N LEU A 124 14.93 4.01 2.64
CA LEU A 124 15.16 4.59 1.32
C LEU A 124 16.30 3.88 0.58
N LYS A 125 17.41 3.61 1.28
CA LYS A 125 18.54 2.88 0.70
C LYS A 125 18.17 1.44 0.30
N ALA A 126 17.36 0.77 1.11
CA ALA A 126 16.88 -0.58 0.80
C ALA A 126 15.98 -0.58 -0.46
N ALA A 127 15.13 0.43 -0.63
CA ALA A 127 14.29 0.56 -1.83
C ALA A 127 15.12 0.86 -3.08
N GLU A 128 16.10 1.77 -2.98
CA GLU A 128 17.03 2.09 -4.07
C GLU A 128 17.81 0.83 -4.53
N ASP A 129 18.41 0.10 -3.59
CA ASP A 129 19.22 -1.09 -3.90
C ASP A 129 18.36 -2.26 -4.40
N ALA A 130 17.14 -2.40 -3.93
CA ALA A 130 16.19 -3.37 -4.48
C ALA A 130 15.72 -2.98 -5.89
N GLY A 131 15.69 -1.69 -6.18
CA GLY A 131 15.21 -1.12 -7.43
C GLY A 131 13.69 -1.01 -7.53
N ILE A 132 12.99 -0.93 -6.38
CA ILE A 132 11.55 -0.68 -6.31
C ILE A 132 11.28 0.82 -6.19
N ARG A 133 10.21 1.31 -6.81
CA ARG A 133 9.72 2.67 -6.54
C ARG A 133 9.11 2.74 -5.13
N ILE A 134 9.44 3.77 -4.37
CA ILE A 134 8.92 3.96 -3.02
C ILE A 134 8.21 5.31 -2.86
N THR A 135 7.05 5.28 -2.23
CA THR A 135 6.50 6.43 -1.51
C THR A 135 6.74 6.18 -0.03
N LEU A 136 7.72 6.87 0.56
CA LEU A 136 7.95 6.78 2.00
C LEU A 136 6.86 7.59 2.71
N ILE A 137 5.93 6.89 3.35
CA ILE A 137 4.83 7.48 4.12
C ILE A 137 5.35 7.73 5.54
N GLN A 138 5.90 8.91 5.73
CA GLN A 138 6.50 9.31 7.00
C GLN A 138 5.42 9.51 8.05
N THR A 139 5.49 8.78 9.15
CA THR A 139 4.40 8.68 10.12
C THR A 139 4.72 9.45 11.40
N PHE A 140 3.94 10.48 11.70
CA PHE A 140 4.00 11.13 13.00
C PHE A 140 3.33 10.27 14.07
N TYR A 141 4.05 10.05 15.17
CA TYR A 141 3.62 9.25 16.30
C TYR A 141 3.82 10.04 17.59
N GLU A 142 2.78 10.19 18.43
CA GLU A 142 2.82 11.09 19.60
C GLU A 142 2.50 10.38 20.92
N HIS A 143 1.53 9.45 20.93
CA HIS A 143 1.00 8.81 22.14
C HIS A 143 0.94 7.28 22.03
N ALA A 144 0.61 6.61 23.16
CA ALA A 144 0.38 5.16 23.14
C ALA A 144 -1.04 4.79 22.65
N SER A 145 -2.04 5.60 22.97
CA SER A 145 -3.44 5.48 22.58
C SER A 145 -4.22 6.74 23.03
N PHE A 146 -5.52 6.83 22.71
CA PHE A 146 -6.38 7.95 23.10
C PHE A 146 -6.41 8.23 24.60
N ASP A 147 -6.38 7.20 25.43
CA ASP A 147 -6.51 7.25 26.88
C ASP A 147 -5.19 7.02 27.64
N LYS A 148 -4.09 6.80 26.93
CA LYS A 148 -2.78 6.47 27.51
C LYS A 148 -1.69 7.33 26.91
N PRO A 149 -1.45 8.52 27.49
CA PRO A 149 -0.34 9.37 27.05
C PRO A 149 1.04 8.79 27.38
N LEU A 150 1.11 7.81 28.30
CA LEU A 150 2.37 7.15 28.65
C LEU A 150 2.72 6.08 27.63
N LEU A 151 3.92 6.20 27.06
CA LEU A 151 4.47 5.33 26.05
C LEU A 151 5.04 4.05 26.67
N HIS A 152 4.90 2.92 25.96
CA HIS A 152 5.74 1.77 26.20
C HIS A 152 7.20 2.12 25.82
N PRO A 153 8.24 1.66 26.54
CA PRO A 153 9.64 2.04 26.25
C PRO A 153 10.05 1.89 24.77
N VAL A 154 9.59 0.82 24.11
CA VAL A 154 9.86 0.59 22.67
C VAL A 154 9.29 1.68 21.78
N GLN A 155 8.22 2.37 22.20
CA GLN A 155 7.59 3.43 21.43
C GLN A 155 8.44 4.72 21.38
N GLU A 156 9.48 4.85 22.22
CA GLU A 156 10.47 5.93 22.10
C GLU A 156 11.16 5.93 20.74
N ARG A 157 11.19 4.79 20.05
CA ARG A 157 11.71 4.67 18.67
C ARG A 157 10.80 5.28 17.61
N PHE A 158 9.56 5.59 17.96
CA PHE A 158 8.55 6.10 17.03
C PHE A 158 8.28 7.59 17.23
N VAL A 159 8.39 8.05 18.48
CA VAL A 159 7.87 9.38 18.88
C VAL A 159 8.87 10.50 18.68
N SER A 160 8.32 11.63 18.27
CA SER A 160 9.05 12.89 18.19
C SER A 160 8.11 14.05 18.58
N SER A 161 8.67 15.21 18.82
CA SER A 161 7.87 16.43 18.82
C SER A 161 7.39 16.75 17.41
N TYR A 162 6.27 17.49 17.29
CA TYR A 162 5.77 17.95 16.00
C TYR A 162 6.83 18.69 15.18
N GLN A 163 7.59 19.58 15.83
CA GLN A 163 8.64 20.37 15.15
C GLN A 163 9.77 19.48 14.62
N GLU A 164 10.28 18.54 15.43
CA GLU A 164 11.32 17.59 14.99
C GLU A 164 10.85 16.76 13.80
N PHE A 165 9.59 16.32 13.83
CA PHE A 165 9.00 15.58 12.73
C PHE A 165 8.94 16.40 11.44
N ILE A 166 8.44 17.65 11.52
CA ILE A 166 8.34 18.54 10.36
C ILE A 166 9.73 18.91 9.80
N ASP A 167 10.71 19.12 10.68
CA ASP A 167 12.08 19.39 10.26
C ASP A 167 12.69 18.21 9.51
N ASN A 168 12.46 16.99 10.01
CA ASN A 168 12.89 15.77 9.34
C ASN A 168 12.13 15.55 8.02
N LEU A 169 10.81 15.74 8.01
CA LEU A 169 9.99 15.63 6.80
C LEU A 169 10.47 16.58 5.70
N ASN A 170 10.83 17.83 6.04
CA ASN A 170 11.38 18.78 5.08
C ASN A 170 12.74 18.33 4.51
N LYS A 171 13.59 17.64 5.31
CA LYS A 171 14.83 17.01 4.81
C LYS A 171 14.52 15.87 3.84
N LEU A 172 13.58 15.00 4.19
CA LEU A 172 13.18 13.87 3.32
C LEU A 172 12.58 14.34 1.99
N LEU A 173 11.82 15.42 1.99
CA LEU A 173 11.30 16.02 0.76
C LEU A 173 12.41 16.46 -0.20
N SER A 174 13.61 16.83 0.31
CA SER A 174 14.77 17.12 -0.53
C SER A 174 15.46 15.89 -1.10
N CYS A 175 15.12 14.69 -0.61
CA CYS A 175 15.61 13.40 -1.13
C CYS A 175 14.70 12.82 -2.22
N ALA A 176 13.60 13.49 -2.56
CA ALA A 176 12.67 13.03 -3.60
C ALA A 176 13.41 12.92 -4.95
N SER A 177 13.10 11.87 -5.69
CA SER A 177 13.67 11.56 -7.01
C SER A 177 12.61 10.94 -7.90
N GLU A 178 12.99 10.49 -9.08
CA GLU A 178 12.08 9.82 -10.03
C GLU A 178 11.43 8.56 -9.44
N THR A 179 12.14 7.85 -8.55
CA THR A 179 11.65 6.61 -7.90
C THR A 179 11.38 6.76 -6.41
N VAL A 180 11.60 7.94 -5.83
CA VAL A 180 11.37 8.23 -4.41
C VAL A 180 10.42 9.39 -4.26
N THR A 181 9.28 9.17 -3.65
CA THR A 181 8.33 10.20 -3.24
C THR A 181 8.08 10.13 -1.73
N ILE A 182 7.56 11.21 -1.16
CA ILE A 182 7.30 11.31 0.28
C ILE A 182 5.81 11.60 0.48
N ALA A 183 5.22 10.92 1.44
CA ALA A 183 3.87 11.17 1.93
C ALA A 183 3.88 11.33 3.45
N VAL A 184 2.75 11.70 4.01
CA VAL A 184 2.58 11.98 5.43
C VAL A 184 1.56 11.05 6.04
N ALA A 185 1.79 10.60 7.27
CA ALA A 185 0.79 9.87 8.02
C ALA A 185 0.76 10.29 9.49
N ALA A 186 -0.34 9.94 10.15
CA ALA A 186 -0.53 10.11 11.58
C ALA A 186 -0.93 8.78 12.24
N ARG A 187 -0.35 8.47 13.40
CA ARG A 187 -0.73 7.33 14.23
C ARG A 187 -0.64 7.69 15.70
N ALA A 188 -1.71 7.43 16.47
CA ALA A 188 -1.81 7.76 17.90
C ALA A 188 -1.45 9.23 18.21
N VAL A 189 -2.08 10.14 17.51
CA VAL A 189 -1.80 11.58 17.51
C VAL A 189 -3.03 12.36 17.96
N THR A 190 -2.84 13.51 18.60
CA THR A 190 -3.95 14.42 18.93
C THR A 190 -4.64 14.91 17.67
N PHE A 191 -5.96 15.15 17.77
CA PHE A 191 -6.73 15.63 16.62
C PHE A 191 -6.18 16.96 16.04
N ASP A 192 -5.74 17.88 16.90
CA ASP A 192 -5.11 19.14 16.46
C ASP A 192 -3.86 18.90 15.60
N ASN A 193 -3.04 17.93 15.95
CA ASN A 193 -1.86 17.58 15.17
C ASN A 193 -2.20 16.81 13.90
N ILE A 194 -3.26 15.96 13.91
CA ILE A 194 -3.80 15.36 12.67
C ILE A 194 -4.19 16.47 11.69
N ARG A 195 -4.95 17.48 12.14
CA ARG A 195 -5.37 18.62 11.31
C ARG A 195 -4.17 19.38 10.73
N LYS A 196 -3.19 19.76 11.58
CA LYS A 196 -1.98 20.47 11.13
C LYS A 196 -1.17 19.67 10.10
N LEU A 197 -1.04 18.36 10.29
CA LEU A 197 -0.35 17.47 9.35
C LEU A 197 -1.10 17.35 8.04
N TYR A 198 -2.42 17.23 8.08
CA TYR A 198 -3.25 17.16 6.89
C TYR A 198 -3.19 18.47 6.09
N GLU A 199 -3.27 19.62 6.77
CA GLU A 199 -3.09 20.95 6.16
C GLU A 199 -1.67 21.10 5.56
N PHE A 200 -0.64 20.62 6.26
CA PHE A 200 0.73 20.60 5.74
C PHE A 200 0.86 19.76 4.47
N ALA A 201 0.27 18.55 4.47
CA ALA A 201 0.30 17.62 3.34
C ALA A 201 -0.46 18.20 2.13
N THR A 202 -1.67 18.70 2.34
CA THR A 202 -2.50 19.26 1.27
C THR A 202 -1.89 20.49 0.62
N ALA A 203 -1.31 21.40 1.42
CA ALA A 203 -0.61 22.58 0.92
C ALA A 203 0.59 22.24 0.01
N ARG A 204 1.18 21.04 0.17
CA ARG A 204 2.31 20.53 -0.63
C ARG A 204 1.92 19.47 -1.65
N LYS A 205 0.63 19.15 -1.77
CA LYS A 205 0.10 18.10 -2.64
C LYS A 205 0.68 16.71 -2.32
N LEU A 206 0.95 16.44 -1.06
CA LEU A 206 1.39 15.14 -0.57
C LEU A 206 0.19 14.28 -0.18
N ALA A 207 0.27 12.99 -0.40
CA ALA A 207 -0.72 12.07 0.14
C ALA A 207 -0.67 12.06 1.68
N PHE A 208 -1.83 11.93 2.31
CA PHE A 208 -1.97 11.79 3.76
C PHE A 208 -2.68 10.48 4.08
N HIS A 209 -2.04 9.63 4.87
CA HIS A 209 -2.54 8.31 5.23
C HIS A 209 -2.83 8.22 6.73
N ILE A 210 -3.88 7.47 7.09
CA ILE A 210 -4.23 7.20 8.48
C ILE A 210 -4.91 5.82 8.60
N HIS A 211 -4.47 5.01 9.58
CA HIS A 211 -5.23 3.81 9.96
C HIS A 211 -6.55 4.26 10.58
N LEU A 212 -7.65 3.70 10.13
CA LEU A 212 -8.98 4.16 10.51
C LEU A 212 -9.90 2.97 10.81
N GLU A 213 -10.37 2.90 12.05
CA GLU A 213 -11.39 1.97 12.49
C GLU A 213 -11.10 0.51 12.07
N GLU A 214 -9.83 0.13 12.23
CA GLU A 214 -9.34 -1.22 11.97
C GLU A 214 -9.95 -2.22 12.97
N GLN A 215 -10.09 -1.80 14.23
CA GLN A 215 -10.58 -2.61 15.33
C GLN A 215 -11.78 -1.95 16.05
N PRO A 216 -12.78 -2.72 16.51
CA PRO A 216 -13.91 -2.18 17.29
C PRO A 216 -13.46 -1.39 18.51
N LYS A 217 -12.37 -1.83 19.16
CA LYS A 217 -11.81 -1.18 20.35
C LYS A 217 -11.35 0.27 20.07
N GLU A 218 -10.89 0.57 18.88
CA GLU A 218 -10.50 1.94 18.49
C GLU A 218 -11.71 2.88 18.56
N ILE A 219 -12.85 2.42 18.05
CA ILE A 219 -14.11 3.17 18.08
C ILE A 219 -14.59 3.37 19.52
N GLU A 220 -14.57 2.30 20.32
CA GLU A 220 -14.95 2.35 21.74
C GLU A 220 -14.07 3.31 22.55
N ASP A 221 -12.76 3.27 22.33
CA ASP A 221 -11.80 4.14 23.01
C ASP A 221 -11.98 5.60 22.59
N CYS A 222 -12.24 5.86 21.31
CA CYS A 222 -12.56 7.19 20.80
C CYS A 222 -13.85 7.75 21.43
N MET A 223 -14.94 6.98 21.43
CA MET A 223 -16.21 7.36 22.04
C MET A 223 -16.06 7.65 23.55
N ARG A 224 -15.26 6.85 24.25
CA ARG A 224 -15.00 7.04 25.69
C ARG A 224 -14.18 8.31 25.92
N PHE A 225 -13.17 8.56 25.11
CA PHE A 225 -12.30 9.74 25.20
C PHE A 225 -13.08 11.03 24.95
N LEU A 226 -13.96 11.03 23.96
CA LEU A 226 -14.78 12.20 23.61
C LEU A 226 -15.99 12.39 24.55
N GLY A 227 -16.45 11.33 25.22
CA GLY A 227 -17.72 11.33 25.95
C GLY A 227 -18.95 11.41 25.03
N GLU A 228 -18.81 11.11 23.75
CA GLU A 228 -19.82 11.19 22.70
C GLU A 228 -19.95 9.86 21.95
N LYS A 229 -21.09 9.66 21.27
CA LYS A 229 -21.30 8.50 20.37
C LYS A 229 -20.76 8.78 18.96
N LYS A 230 -19.52 9.21 18.87
CA LYS A 230 -18.83 9.49 17.60
C LYS A 230 -17.58 8.64 17.50
N GLY A 231 -17.45 7.94 16.38
CA GLY A 231 -16.22 7.21 16.03
C GLY A 231 -15.15 8.12 15.38
N PRO A 232 -13.95 7.59 15.18
CA PRO A 232 -12.86 8.32 14.50
C PRO A 232 -13.27 8.89 13.14
N SER A 233 -13.99 8.11 12.32
CA SER A 233 -14.45 8.56 11.00
C SER A 233 -15.44 9.74 11.07
N ASP A 234 -16.30 9.80 12.09
CA ASP A 234 -17.21 10.95 12.30
C ASP A 234 -16.39 12.21 12.61
N VAL A 235 -15.41 12.09 13.52
CA VAL A 235 -14.56 13.21 13.94
C VAL A 235 -13.76 13.77 12.75
N LEU A 236 -13.18 12.90 11.94
CA LEU A 236 -12.40 13.32 10.77
C LEU A 236 -13.30 14.02 9.74
N LEU A 237 -14.46 13.45 9.42
CA LEU A 237 -15.41 14.02 8.45
C LEU A 237 -16.02 15.35 8.88
N GLU A 238 -16.18 15.59 10.19
CA GLU A 238 -16.71 16.84 10.72
C GLU A 238 -15.68 17.98 10.76
N ASN A 239 -14.39 17.65 10.81
CA ASN A 239 -13.38 18.62 11.18
C ASN A 239 -12.23 18.78 10.15
N LEU A 240 -12.17 17.94 9.12
CA LEU A 240 -11.17 18.05 8.05
C LEU A 240 -11.86 18.30 6.70
N GLU A 241 -11.24 19.11 5.87
CA GLU A 241 -11.61 19.28 4.45
C GLU A 241 -11.07 18.11 3.62
N ILE A 242 -11.64 16.92 3.87
CA ILE A 242 -11.18 15.67 3.24
C ILE A 242 -11.34 15.74 1.71
N GLY A 243 -10.32 15.27 0.99
CA GLY A 243 -10.28 15.24 -0.47
C GLY A 243 -9.39 14.11 -1.01
N ALA A 244 -9.01 14.20 -2.28
CA ALA A 244 -8.31 13.16 -3.02
C ALA A 244 -6.92 12.77 -2.45
N LEU A 245 -6.31 13.63 -1.64
CA LEU A 245 -5.03 13.35 -1.00
C LEU A 245 -5.17 12.56 0.32
N PHE A 246 -6.40 12.33 0.79
CA PHE A 246 -6.66 11.57 2.02
C PHE A 246 -6.84 10.09 1.70
N SER A 247 -6.17 9.24 2.46
CA SER A 247 -6.27 7.78 2.37
C SER A 247 -6.55 7.18 3.74
N ALA A 248 -7.73 6.57 3.90
CA ALA A 248 -8.09 5.76 5.06
C ALA A 248 -7.59 4.33 4.86
N ILE A 249 -6.80 3.80 5.80
CA ILE A 249 -6.28 2.44 5.73
C ILE A 249 -7.22 1.53 6.53
N HIS A 250 -7.53 0.36 6.00
CA HIS A 250 -8.49 -0.65 6.45
C HIS A 250 -9.94 -0.17 6.40
N ALA A 251 -10.33 0.80 7.22
CA ALA A 251 -11.71 1.25 7.37
C ALA A 251 -12.70 0.08 7.60
N THR A 252 -12.24 -0.97 8.32
CA THR A 252 -12.92 -2.27 8.48
C THR A 252 -14.29 -2.11 9.13
N TYR A 253 -14.34 -1.29 10.16
CA TYR A 253 -15.56 -1.03 10.95
C TYR A 253 -16.18 0.33 10.68
N THR A 254 -15.68 1.06 9.69
CA THR A 254 -16.23 2.36 9.31
C THR A 254 -17.68 2.21 8.84
N PRO A 255 -18.61 2.98 9.42
CA PRO A 255 -20.01 2.94 9.03
C PRO A 255 -20.19 3.19 7.53
N LEU A 256 -21.11 2.44 6.88
CA LEU A 256 -21.38 2.56 5.45
C LEU A 256 -21.70 4.00 5.02
N ALA A 257 -22.36 4.77 5.88
CA ALA A 257 -22.66 6.18 5.62
C ALA A 257 -21.39 7.03 5.52
N ASN A 258 -20.40 6.76 6.37
CA ASN A 258 -19.12 7.47 6.36
C ASN A 258 -18.23 7.01 5.19
N MET A 259 -18.23 5.71 4.87
CA MET A 259 -17.59 5.20 3.65
C MET A 259 -18.10 5.89 2.38
N LYS A 260 -19.42 6.08 2.28
CA LYS A 260 -20.02 6.81 1.16
C LYS A 260 -19.60 8.29 1.12
N LYS A 261 -19.49 8.95 2.29
CA LYS A 261 -19.00 10.33 2.36
C LYS A 261 -17.54 10.43 1.91
N PHE A 262 -16.65 9.54 2.37
CA PHE A 262 -15.26 9.48 1.91
C PHE A 262 -15.19 9.35 0.39
N THR A 263 -15.95 8.43 -0.20
CA THR A 263 -16.02 8.25 -1.65
C THR A 263 -16.49 9.53 -2.37
N GLN A 264 -17.54 10.18 -1.89
CA GLN A 264 -18.09 11.42 -2.46
C GLN A 264 -17.11 12.59 -2.40
N LEU A 265 -16.28 12.64 -1.36
CA LEU A 265 -15.22 13.64 -1.18
C LEU A 265 -13.96 13.33 -1.99
N GLY A 266 -13.92 12.20 -2.69
CA GLY A 266 -12.77 11.77 -3.48
C GLY A 266 -11.65 11.10 -2.69
N ALA A 267 -11.84 10.86 -1.38
CA ALA A 267 -10.85 10.18 -0.54
C ALA A 267 -10.64 8.73 -0.99
N ASN A 268 -9.44 8.22 -0.75
CA ASN A 268 -9.07 6.84 -1.03
C ASN A 268 -9.29 5.95 0.20
N VAL A 269 -9.54 4.67 -0.04
CA VAL A 269 -9.55 3.63 0.99
C VAL A 269 -8.58 2.54 0.59
N VAL A 270 -7.60 2.27 1.45
CA VAL A 270 -6.61 1.22 1.26
C VAL A 270 -7.02 0.01 2.07
N VAL A 271 -7.38 -1.08 1.42
CA VAL A 271 -7.70 -2.35 2.10
C VAL A 271 -6.55 -3.34 1.97
N CYS A 272 -6.36 -4.16 2.99
CA CYS A 272 -5.28 -5.13 3.07
C CYS A 272 -5.85 -6.54 3.30
N PRO A 273 -6.57 -7.11 2.30
CA PRO A 273 -7.42 -8.28 2.49
C PRO A 273 -6.72 -9.52 3.06
N CYS A 274 -5.47 -9.75 2.69
CA CYS A 274 -4.69 -10.86 3.25
C CYS A 274 -4.35 -10.64 4.73
N THR A 275 -4.02 -9.41 5.13
CA THR A 275 -3.75 -9.07 6.54
C THR A 275 -5.03 -9.10 7.36
N GLU A 276 -6.10 -8.45 6.88
CA GLU A 276 -7.41 -8.42 7.53
C GLU A 276 -7.95 -9.84 7.76
N GLY A 277 -7.76 -10.74 6.77
CA GLY A 277 -8.08 -12.15 6.91
C GLY A 277 -7.15 -12.90 7.88
N TYR A 278 -5.84 -12.64 7.82
CA TYR A 278 -4.84 -13.30 8.66
C TYR A 278 -4.95 -12.93 10.14
N LEU A 279 -5.21 -11.65 10.45
CA LEU A 279 -5.39 -11.17 11.82
C LEU A 279 -6.82 -11.36 12.33
N GLY A 280 -7.78 -11.61 11.41
CA GLY A 280 -9.19 -11.76 11.75
C GLY A 280 -9.87 -10.45 12.07
N ASP A 281 -9.41 -9.35 11.46
CA ASP A 281 -9.92 -8.00 11.72
C ASP A 281 -11.34 -7.81 11.22
N GLY A 282 -11.67 -8.39 10.07
CA GLY A 282 -13.03 -8.28 9.53
C GLY A 282 -13.03 -8.05 8.01
N ILE A 283 -14.17 -7.62 7.49
CA ILE A 283 -14.37 -7.36 6.06
C ILE A 283 -14.86 -5.92 5.90
N PRO A 284 -14.08 -5.01 5.27
CA PRO A 284 -14.49 -3.62 5.06
C PRO A 284 -15.63 -3.50 4.03
N HIS A 285 -16.33 -2.36 4.02
CA HIS A 285 -17.38 -2.05 3.05
C HIS A 285 -16.78 -1.47 1.76
N VAL A 286 -16.43 -2.33 0.80
CA VAL A 286 -15.76 -1.90 -0.46
C VAL A 286 -16.68 -1.83 -1.67
N ILE A 287 -17.94 -2.29 -1.58
CA ILE A 287 -18.81 -2.54 -2.74
C ILE A 287 -19.08 -1.29 -3.56
N ASP A 288 -19.54 -0.23 -2.94
CA ASP A 288 -19.97 1.00 -3.62
C ASP A 288 -18.86 2.07 -3.67
N ASN A 289 -17.64 1.75 -3.25
CA ASN A 289 -16.52 2.67 -3.22
C ASN A 289 -15.69 2.55 -4.50
N GLN A 290 -15.56 3.64 -5.26
CA GLN A 290 -14.80 3.68 -6.50
C GLN A 290 -13.30 3.91 -6.26
N ASN A 291 -12.91 4.40 -5.07
CA ASN A 291 -11.55 4.81 -4.74
C ASN A 291 -10.89 3.80 -3.79
N ILE A 292 -10.95 2.51 -4.17
CA ILE A 292 -10.29 1.42 -3.42
C ILE A 292 -8.91 1.17 -4.00
N SER A 293 -7.96 0.90 -3.14
CA SER A 293 -6.64 0.38 -3.46
C SER A 293 -6.25 -0.75 -2.51
N PHE A 294 -5.15 -1.45 -2.81
CA PHE A 294 -4.68 -2.59 -2.04
C PHE A 294 -3.33 -2.31 -1.39
N GLY A 295 -3.14 -2.89 -0.20
CA GLY A 295 -1.89 -2.94 0.52
C GLY A 295 -1.56 -4.36 0.98
N THR A 296 -0.27 -4.67 1.21
CA THR A 296 0.18 -5.94 1.80
C THR A 296 0.36 -5.85 3.31
N ASP A 297 0.31 -4.65 3.86
CA ASP A 297 0.38 -4.28 5.26
C ASP A 297 1.43 -5.06 6.07
N CYS A 298 1.06 -6.08 6.83
CA CYS A 298 2.01 -6.85 7.65
C CYS A 298 2.89 -7.83 6.86
N ASN A 299 2.73 -7.92 5.55
CA ASN A 299 3.58 -8.73 4.65
C ASN A 299 3.70 -10.21 5.03
N ASN A 300 2.71 -10.76 5.73
CA ASN A 300 2.64 -12.19 6.01
C ASN A 300 2.54 -13.01 4.72
N ARG A 301 1.87 -12.46 3.71
CA ARG A 301 1.82 -12.93 2.33
C ARG A 301 2.04 -11.75 1.39
N ILE A 302 2.95 -11.87 0.42
CA ILE A 302 3.19 -10.87 -0.61
C ILE A 302 2.74 -11.45 -1.95
N SER A 303 1.51 -11.10 -2.35
CA SER A 303 0.91 -11.49 -3.63
C SER A 303 -0.30 -10.60 -3.93
N PHE A 304 -0.17 -9.69 -4.87
CA PHE A 304 -1.28 -8.81 -5.26
C PHE A 304 -2.43 -9.58 -5.92
N LEU A 305 -2.15 -10.71 -6.54
CA LEU A 305 -3.18 -11.62 -7.05
C LEU A 305 -4.04 -12.17 -5.89
N GLU A 306 -3.45 -12.45 -4.73
CA GLU A 306 -4.20 -12.89 -3.56
C GLU A 306 -4.95 -11.73 -2.89
N GLU A 307 -4.36 -10.52 -2.81
CA GLU A 307 -5.08 -9.34 -2.31
C GLU A 307 -6.37 -9.10 -3.12
N MET A 308 -6.27 -9.12 -4.47
CA MET A 308 -7.43 -8.99 -5.35
C MET A 308 -8.48 -10.08 -5.12
N ARG A 309 -8.05 -11.35 -4.98
CA ARG A 309 -8.94 -12.48 -4.75
C ARG A 309 -9.65 -12.39 -3.41
N TRP A 310 -8.88 -12.12 -2.34
CA TRP A 310 -9.46 -11.98 -1.01
C TRP A 310 -10.42 -10.81 -0.93
N ALA A 311 -10.10 -9.67 -1.56
CA ALA A 311 -11.03 -8.55 -1.68
C ALA A 311 -12.37 -8.96 -2.33
N CYS A 312 -12.31 -9.77 -3.40
CA CYS A 312 -13.50 -10.24 -4.09
C CYS A 312 -14.23 -11.35 -3.30
N TYR A 313 -13.50 -12.40 -2.88
CA TYR A 313 -14.10 -13.58 -2.27
C TYR A 313 -14.73 -13.29 -0.90
N SER A 314 -14.11 -12.42 -0.09
CA SER A 314 -14.67 -11.99 1.19
C SER A 314 -16.05 -11.32 1.02
N GLN A 315 -16.18 -10.45 0.02
CA GLN A 315 -17.45 -9.81 -0.29
C GLN A 315 -18.48 -10.82 -0.82
N GLN A 316 -18.07 -11.72 -1.71
CA GLN A 316 -18.96 -12.77 -2.23
C GLN A 316 -19.47 -13.69 -1.12
N MET A 317 -18.60 -14.10 -0.20
CA MET A 317 -18.98 -14.90 0.97
C MET A 317 -19.89 -14.14 1.93
N ARG A 318 -19.57 -12.87 2.21
CA ARG A 318 -20.38 -12.00 3.08
C ARG A 318 -21.80 -11.82 2.57
N HIS A 319 -21.98 -11.70 1.25
CA HIS A 319 -23.26 -11.43 0.60
C HIS A 319 -23.93 -12.66 0.00
N ASN A 320 -23.32 -13.86 0.09
CA ASN A 320 -23.80 -15.10 -0.54
C ASN A 320 -24.16 -14.89 -2.03
N SER A 321 -23.33 -14.16 -2.77
CA SER A 321 -23.58 -13.79 -4.16
C SER A 321 -22.32 -13.93 -5.00
N ARG A 322 -22.48 -14.39 -6.25
CA ARG A 322 -21.37 -14.53 -7.22
C ARG A 322 -20.95 -13.19 -7.84
N SER A 323 -21.81 -12.19 -7.82
CA SER A 323 -21.54 -10.87 -8.38
C SER A 323 -21.86 -9.82 -7.31
N VAL A 324 -20.82 -9.22 -6.76
CA VAL A 324 -20.94 -8.27 -5.68
C VAL A 324 -20.27 -6.97 -6.07
N GLY A 325 -21.03 -5.88 -6.10
CA GLY A 325 -20.51 -4.52 -6.21
C GLY A 325 -19.63 -4.22 -7.42
N GLY A 326 -19.76 -4.99 -8.52
CA GLY A 326 -18.96 -4.79 -9.72
C GLY A 326 -17.47 -5.11 -9.57
N LEU A 327 -17.09 -5.97 -8.60
CA LEU A 327 -15.72 -6.43 -8.40
C LEU A 327 -15.29 -7.43 -9.49
N SER A 328 -15.25 -6.99 -10.75
CA SER A 328 -14.70 -7.72 -11.87
C SER A 328 -13.17 -7.76 -11.84
N ALA A 329 -12.56 -8.66 -12.59
CA ALA A 329 -11.10 -8.74 -12.73
C ALA A 329 -10.49 -7.40 -13.18
N ASN A 330 -11.10 -6.73 -14.16
CA ASN A 330 -10.66 -5.41 -14.62
C ASN A 330 -10.70 -4.34 -13.51
N ARG A 331 -11.74 -4.36 -12.67
CA ARG A 331 -11.83 -3.43 -11.55
C ARG A 331 -10.80 -3.74 -10.48
N LEU A 332 -10.62 -5.01 -10.14
CA LEU A 332 -9.60 -5.44 -9.18
C LEU A 332 -8.20 -5.06 -9.65
N LEU A 333 -7.90 -5.27 -10.94
CA LEU A 333 -6.64 -4.85 -11.53
C LEU A 333 -6.47 -3.31 -11.50
N HIS A 334 -7.52 -2.55 -11.81
CA HIS A 334 -7.48 -1.08 -11.69
C HIS A 334 -7.19 -0.64 -10.24
N ASN A 335 -7.81 -1.28 -9.25
CA ASN A 335 -7.56 -1.00 -7.84
C ASN A 335 -6.11 -1.36 -7.43
N ALA A 336 -5.55 -2.43 -8.01
CA ALA A 336 -4.19 -2.89 -7.77
C ALA A 336 -3.10 -2.05 -8.45
N THR A 337 -3.47 -1.15 -9.35
CA THR A 337 -2.57 -0.32 -10.15
C THR A 337 -2.88 1.17 -9.96
N MET A 338 -3.78 1.75 -10.72
CA MET A 338 -4.18 3.16 -10.64
C MET A 338 -4.80 3.54 -9.29
N GLY A 339 -5.54 2.63 -8.64
CA GLY A 339 -6.06 2.85 -7.28
C GLY A 339 -4.94 3.14 -6.30
N GLY A 340 -3.89 2.30 -6.31
CA GLY A 340 -2.70 2.48 -5.47
C GLY A 340 -1.95 3.78 -5.80
N ALA A 341 -1.75 4.06 -7.09
CA ALA A 341 -1.05 5.27 -7.53
C ALA A 341 -1.78 6.56 -7.07
N ARG A 342 -3.12 6.59 -7.15
CA ARG A 342 -3.94 7.72 -6.63
C ARG A 342 -3.81 7.85 -5.12
N SER A 343 -3.90 6.75 -4.40
CA SER A 343 -3.77 6.73 -2.94
C SER A 343 -2.43 7.30 -2.47
N LEU A 344 -1.38 7.14 -3.27
CA LEU A 344 -0.03 7.66 -3.01
C LEU A 344 0.21 9.04 -3.65
N ALA A 345 -0.76 9.61 -4.36
CA ALA A 345 -0.68 10.87 -5.11
C ALA A 345 0.45 10.88 -6.17
N ILE A 346 0.65 9.75 -6.86
CA ILE A 346 1.66 9.55 -7.91
C ILE A 346 1.05 9.01 -9.21
N ASP A 347 -0.24 9.14 -9.40
CA ASP A 347 -0.95 8.65 -10.58
C ASP A 347 -0.59 9.40 -11.89
N ASN A 348 0.12 10.50 -11.78
CA ASN A 348 0.80 11.16 -12.89
C ASN A 348 2.17 10.56 -13.24
N ILE A 349 2.73 9.68 -12.39
CA ILE A 349 4.04 9.05 -12.58
C ILE A 349 3.89 7.58 -13.02
N THR A 350 2.99 6.83 -12.39
CA THR A 350 2.86 5.37 -12.57
C THR A 350 1.40 4.91 -12.44
N GLY A 351 1.15 3.60 -12.40
CA GLY A 351 -0.15 2.95 -12.24
C GLY A 351 -0.87 2.63 -13.54
N SER A 352 -0.40 3.17 -14.67
CA SER A 352 -0.85 2.84 -16.02
C SER A 352 0.31 2.99 -17.01
N ILE A 353 0.21 2.33 -18.17
CA ILE A 353 1.15 2.50 -19.28
C ILE A 353 0.57 3.57 -20.18
N GLU A 354 1.06 4.80 -20.06
CA GLU A 354 0.59 5.98 -20.79
C GLU A 354 1.76 6.90 -21.14
N ILE A 355 1.64 7.65 -22.23
CA ILE A 355 2.63 8.64 -22.63
C ILE A 355 2.80 9.68 -21.52
N GLY A 356 4.05 9.97 -21.15
CA GLY A 356 4.43 10.90 -20.10
C GLY A 356 4.56 10.28 -18.71
N LYS A 357 4.24 8.98 -18.53
CA LYS A 357 4.50 8.24 -17.30
C LYS A 357 5.73 7.36 -17.44
N GLN A 358 6.33 7.01 -16.31
CA GLN A 358 7.41 6.03 -16.31
C GLN A 358 6.89 4.64 -16.63
N LEU A 359 7.65 3.85 -17.38
CA LEU A 359 7.29 2.50 -17.76
C LEU A 359 7.50 1.55 -16.58
N ASP A 360 6.45 1.33 -15.81
CA ASP A 360 6.37 0.33 -14.75
C ASP A 360 5.40 -0.77 -15.19
N PHE A 361 5.88 -2.01 -15.31
CA PHE A 361 5.02 -3.12 -15.71
C PHE A 361 5.38 -4.44 -15.04
N VAL A 362 4.40 -5.34 -15.02
CA VAL A 362 4.53 -6.76 -14.75
C VAL A 362 4.11 -7.55 -15.99
N SER A 363 4.86 -8.58 -16.35
CA SER A 363 4.45 -9.49 -17.42
C SER A 363 4.25 -10.91 -16.89
N PHE A 364 3.37 -11.66 -17.59
CA PHE A 364 3.06 -13.05 -17.29
C PHE A 364 3.36 -13.92 -18.50
N ASN A 365 3.99 -15.07 -18.25
CA ASN A 365 4.33 -16.05 -19.27
C ASN A 365 3.07 -16.80 -19.74
N LEU A 366 2.66 -16.57 -21.00
CA LEU A 366 1.50 -17.18 -21.62
C LEU A 366 1.69 -18.67 -21.96
N ASP A 367 2.92 -19.19 -21.93
CA ASP A 367 3.19 -20.63 -22.12
C ASP A 367 2.86 -21.44 -20.86
N SER A 368 2.57 -20.78 -19.72
CA SER A 368 2.13 -21.49 -18.52
C SER A 368 0.80 -22.21 -18.75
N PRO A 369 0.69 -23.48 -18.30
CA PRO A 369 -0.53 -24.27 -18.45
C PRO A 369 -1.80 -23.61 -17.91
N VAL A 370 -1.68 -22.65 -17.00
CA VAL A 370 -2.82 -21.91 -16.44
C VAL A 370 -3.58 -21.11 -17.49
N PHE A 371 -2.93 -20.75 -18.60
CA PHE A 371 -3.53 -20.01 -19.70
C PHE A 371 -4.17 -20.90 -20.78
N ALA A 372 -4.02 -22.23 -20.67
CA ALA A 372 -4.60 -23.15 -21.64
C ALA A 372 -6.12 -23.01 -21.73
N GLY A 373 -6.64 -22.74 -22.93
CA GLY A 373 -8.08 -22.57 -23.20
C GLY A 373 -8.61 -21.14 -22.92
N LEU A 374 -7.77 -20.20 -22.48
CA LEU A 374 -8.15 -18.80 -22.38
C LEU A 374 -7.98 -18.10 -23.74
N ASN A 375 -8.72 -17.00 -23.92
CA ASN A 375 -8.64 -16.13 -25.08
C ASN A 375 -8.57 -14.65 -24.60
N SER A 376 -8.47 -13.70 -25.52
CA SER A 376 -8.35 -12.26 -25.22
C SER A 376 -9.44 -11.75 -24.27
N ASP A 377 -10.66 -12.29 -24.35
CA ASP A 377 -11.79 -11.83 -23.52
C ASP A 377 -11.74 -12.39 -22.09
N THR A 378 -11.06 -13.54 -21.87
CA THR A 378 -10.99 -14.25 -20.60
C THR A 378 -9.63 -14.16 -19.92
N LEU A 379 -8.62 -13.60 -20.60
CA LEU A 379 -7.24 -13.61 -20.15
C LEU A 379 -7.03 -12.82 -18.85
N ILE A 380 -7.66 -11.67 -18.69
CA ILE A 380 -7.57 -10.87 -17.45
C ILE A 380 -8.23 -11.58 -16.27
N ASP A 381 -9.37 -12.24 -16.50
CA ASP A 381 -10.01 -13.08 -15.48
C ASP A 381 -9.09 -14.25 -15.07
N GLY A 382 -8.43 -14.89 -16.06
CA GLY A 382 -7.44 -15.94 -15.81
C GLY A 382 -6.26 -15.45 -14.97
N ILE A 383 -5.72 -14.28 -15.27
CA ILE A 383 -4.62 -13.69 -14.48
C ILE A 383 -5.08 -13.43 -13.04
N VAL A 384 -6.17 -12.71 -12.86
CA VAL A 384 -6.64 -12.32 -11.52
C VAL A 384 -7.06 -13.53 -10.70
N PHE A 385 -7.82 -14.48 -11.28
CA PHE A 385 -8.44 -15.54 -10.49
C PHE A 385 -7.71 -16.89 -10.53
N SER A 386 -6.73 -17.09 -11.42
CA SER A 386 -6.08 -18.40 -11.60
C SER A 386 -4.56 -18.38 -11.49
N CYS A 387 -3.86 -17.28 -11.86
CA CYS A 387 -2.40 -17.22 -11.80
C CYS A 387 -1.87 -17.12 -10.36
N GLY A 388 -0.62 -17.53 -10.17
CA GLY A 388 0.19 -17.24 -8.99
C GLY A 388 1.39 -16.37 -9.34
N ASN A 389 2.23 -16.06 -8.36
CA ASN A 389 3.46 -15.28 -8.60
C ASN A 389 4.45 -16.02 -9.54
N ARG A 390 4.37 -17.34 -9.62
CA ARG A 390 5.24 -18.17 -10.49
C ARG A 390 5.02 -17.93 -11.99
N GLU A 391 3.86 -17.42 -12.39
CA GLU A 391 3.54 -17.08 -13.76
C GLU A 391 4.09 -15.68 -14.17
N ILE A 392 4.59 -14.90 -13.22
CA ILE A 392 5.25 -13.62 -13.49
C ILE A 392 6.59 -13.92 -14.14
N SER A 393 6.79 -13.39 -15.35
CA SER A 393 8.04 -13.54 -16.09
C SER A 393 8.98 -12.36 -15.93
N ARG A 394 8.44 -11.14 -15.85
CA ARG A 394 9.27 -9.93 -15.80
C ARG A 394 8.60 -8.83 -14.98
N VAL A 395 9.44 -8.04 -14.31
CA VAL A 395 9.02 -6.80 -13.62
C VAL A 395 9.98 -5.68 -13.99
N VAL A 396 9.42 -4.58 -14.44
CA VAL A 396 10.16 -3.39 -14.88
C VAL A 396 9.72 -2.19 -14.05
N VAL A 397 10.70 -1.41 -13.59
CA VAL A 397 10.48 -0.16 -12.85
C VAL A 397 11.28 0.94 -13.55
N ALA A 398 10.61 2.02 -13.92
CA ALA A 398 11.20 3.15 -14.65
C ALA A 398 12.00 2.69 -15.89
N GLY A 399 11.42 1.78 -16.70
CA GLY A 399 12.05 1.23 -17.89
C GLY A 399 13.16 0.20 -17.63
N VAL A 400 13.56 -0.05 -16.37
CA VAL A 400 14.65 -0.97 -16.01
C VAL A 400 14.09 -2.30 -15.50
N THR A 401 14.53 -3.41 -16.08
CA THR A 401 14.17 -4.76 -15.59
C THR A 401 14.75 -4.99 -14.20
N ARG A 402 13.88 -5.28 -13.22
CA ARG A 402 14.23 -5.53 -11.82
C ARG A 402 14.08 -6.98 -11.41
N PHE A 403 13.23 -7.70 -12.12
CA PHE A 403 13.04 -9.14 -11.96
C PHE A 403 12.80 -9.79 -13.32
N PHE A 404 13.37 -10.97 -13.49
CA PHE A 404 13.19 -11.83 -14.66
C PHE A 404 13.26 -13.29 -14.20
N ASN A 405 12.24 -14.12 -14.57
CA ASN A 405 12.10 -15.53 -14.17
C ASN A 405 12.33 -16.47 -15.36
#